data_48b84d8931f76da8c1aa051cc95f5693
#
_entry.id   48b84d8931f76da8c1aa051cc95f5693
#
_cell.length_a   1.000
_cell.length_b   1.000
_cell.length_c   1.000
_cell.angle_alpha   90.00
_cell.angle_beta   90.00
_cell.angle_gamma   90.00
#
_symmetry.space_group_name_H-M   'P 1'
#
loop_
_entity.id
_entity.type
_entity.pdbx_description
1 polymer ?
#
loop_
_entity_poly.entity_id
_entity_poly.type
_entity_poly.pdbx_seq_one_letter_code
_entity_poly.pdbx_strand_id
1 'polypeptide(L)'
;MPESLKPLWRLFLPALLLAIAFTQLNGINDYIVRYQPLSAKLPYILCSIACVIAHIYNRSRLLVLAVIVGGSYWLIQYHLQYSLDEPTTYFRYTLLCLLVPANILLMMLMPEKGLWNKVSISLLVIPLVIGLGIHFYQPNDLLIQSLNELLPLRPTEGYTMSSGTSAIFAVFVILGLVVLWFKKGETEAAAIASIVAVFITLAFFSKPLISTTLFSTAGLILIISLLLRSRELAFIDELTALPGRR
;
A
#
# COMPACT_ATOMS: atom_id res chain seq x y z
N MET A 1 11.16 -0.52 27.94
CA MET A 1 10.01 -1.06 27.21
C MET A 1 10.26 -2.55 26.97
N PRO A 2 9.33 -3.47 27.26
CA PRO A 2 9.57 -4.89 27.06
C PRO A 2 9.87 -5.18 25.57
N GLU A 3 10.84 -6.04 25.31
CA GLU A 3 11.31 -6.34 23.93
C GLU A 3 10.20 -6.89 23.02
N SER A 4 9.21 -7.51 23.61
CA SER A 4 8.03 -8.02 22.92
C SER A 4 7.14 -6.95 22.28
N LEU A 5 7.12 -5.71 22.79
CA LEU A 5 6.28 -4.62 22.29
C LEU A 5 6.98 -3.71 21.26
N LYS A 6 8.31 -3.82 21.12
CA LYS A 6 9.08 -3.01 20.15
C LYS A 6 8.54 -3.07 18.70
N PRO A 7 8.12 -4.23 18.15
CA PRO A 7 7.60 -4.27 16.78
C PRO A 7 6.28 -3.51 16.62
N LEU A 8 5.39 -3.53 17.61
CA LEU A 8 4.12 -2.80 17.55
C LEU A 8 4.31 -1.29 17.68
N TRP A 9 5.35 -0.84 18.40
CA TRP A 9 5.69 0.57 18.50
C TRP A 9 6.06 1.20 17.15
N ARG A 10 6.64 0.43 16.23
CA ARG A 10 6.96 0.88 14.87
C ARG A 10 5.73 1.19 14.04
N LEU A 11 4.57 0.61 14.37
CA LEU A 11 3.28 0.92 13.75
C LEU A 11 2.66 2.22 14.26
N PHE A 12 3.12 2.75 15.41
CA PHE A 12 2.48 3.91 16.03
C PHE A 12 2.49 5.14 15.11
N LEU A 13 3.65 5.49 14.55
CA LEU A 13 3.77 6.64 13.66
C LEU A 13 2.98 6.45 12.35
N PRO A 14 3.11 5.32 11.60
CA PRO A 14 2.28 5.05 10.43
C PRO A 14 0.78 5.06 10.72
N ALA A 15 0.34 4.44 11.82
CA ALA A 15 -1.07 4.41 12.20
C ALA A 15 -1.59 5.80 12.55
N LEU A 16 -0.81 6.60 13.28
CA LEU A 16 -1.15 7.98 13.61
C LEU A 16 -1.31 8.83 12.34
N LEU A 17 -0.39 8.73 11.39
CA LEU A 17 -0.46 9.46 10.13
C LEU A 17 -1.70 9.07 9.31
N LEU A 18 -2.03 7.78 9.22
CA LEU A 18 -3.25 7.32 8.55
C LEU A 18 -4.51 7.77 9.26
N ALA A 19 -4.54 7.76 10.59
CA ALA A 19 -5.67 8.23 11.37
C ALA A 19 -5.90 9.75 11.17
N ILE A 20 -4.84 10.55 11.21
CA ILE A 20 -4.92 11.99 10.93
C ILE A 20 -5.42 12.20 9.49
N ALA A 21 -4.86 11.52 8.51
CA ALA A 21 -5.26 11.64 7.12
C ALA A 21 -6.75 11.31 6.92
N PHE A 22 -7.25 10.26 7.57
CA PHE A 22 -8.64 9.85 7.48
C PHE A 22 -9.59 10.83 8.18
N THR A 23 -9.24 11.33 9.37
CA THR A 23 -10.07 12.28 10.12
C THR A 23 -10.13 13.64 9.45
N GLN A 24 -9.05 14.06 8.80
CA GLN A 24 -8.98 15.35 8.10
C GLN A 24 -9.68 15.36 6.73
N LEU A 25 -10.12 14.20 6.22
CA LEU A 25 -10.79 14.14 4.91
C LEU A 25 -11.97 15.11 4.79
N ASN A 26 -12.73 15.34 5.86
CA ASN A 26 -13.88 16.24 5.86
C ASN A 26 -13.47 17.73 5.98
N GLY A 27 -12.33 18.04 6.61
CA GLY A 27 -11.86 19.42 6.83
C GLY A 27 -10.96 19.97 5.71
N ILE A 28 -10.30 19.07 4.98
CA ILE A 28 -9.35 19.46 3.93
C ILE A 28 -10.04 19.62 2.56
N ASN A 29 -11.28 19.18 2.41
CA ASN A 29 -12.01 19.17 1.15
C ASN A 29 -11.96 20.52 0.41
N ASP A 30 -12.15 21.65 1.10
CA ASP A 30 -12.18 22.96 0.45
C ASP A 30 -10.83 23.37 -0.13
N TYR A 31 -9.73 23.04 0.55
CA TYR A 31 -8.39 23.34 0.09
C TYR A 31 -7.95 22.41 -1.04
N ILE A 32 -8.23 21.10 -0.92
CA ILE A 32 -7.82 20.10 -1.93
C ILE A 32 -8.63 20.26 -3.22
N VAL A 33 -9.92 20.60 -3.14
CA VAL A 33 -10.76 20.88 -4.32
C VAL A 33 -10.20 22.07 -5.10
N ARG A 34 -9.74 23.12 -4.41
CA ARG A 34 -9.14 24.30 -5.06
C ARG A 34 -7.83 23.99 -5.81
N TYR A 35 -7.06 22.99 -5.33
CA TYR A 35 -5.78 22.57 -5.90
C TYR A 35 -5.85 21.14 -6.46
N GLN A 36 -7.01 20.69 -6.89
CA GLN A 36 -7.27 19.32 -7.35
C GLN A 36 -6.25 18.77 -8.39
N PRO A 37 -5.81 19.55 -9.41
CA PRO A 37 -4.84 19.04 -10.38
C PRO A 37 -3.48 18.71 -9.75
N LEU A 38 -3.07 19.48 -8.73
CA LEU A 38 -1.79 19.25 -8.03
C LEU A 38 -1.93 18.13 -6.99
N SER A 39 -3.01 18.13 -6.22
CA SER A 39 -3.25 17.12 -5.19
C SER A 39 -3.36 15.73 -5.78
N ALA A 40 -4.01 15.55 -6.93
CA ALA A 40 -4.11 14.26 -7.62
C ALA A 40 -2.76 13.71 -8.09
N LYS A 41 -1.75 14.56 -8.29
CA LYS A 41 -0.38 14.14 -8.66
C LYS A 41 0.50 13.81 -7.45
N LEU A 42 0.10 14.24 -6.25
CA LEU A 42 0.91 14.10 -5.04
C LEU A 42 1.31 12.64 -4.72
N PRO A 43 0.42 11.62 -4.80
CA PRO A 43 0.81 10.24 -4.58
C PRO A 43 1.92 9.76 -5.53
N TYR A 44 1.83 10.15 -6.82
CA TYR A 44 2.87 9.79 -7.80
C TYR A 44 4.22 10.42 -7.44
N ILE A 45 4.22 11.70 -7.07
CA ILE A 45 5.44 12.41 -6.68
C ILE A 45 6.08 11.75 -5.47
N LEU A 46 5.31 11.48 -4.42
CA LEU A 46 5.82 10.87 -3.19
C LEU A 46 6.32 9.43 -3.42
N CYS A 47 5.58 8.60 -4.18
CA CYS A 47 6.03 7.26 -4.54
C CYS A 47 7.29 7.30 -5.42
N SER A 48 7.40 8.24 -6.35
CA SER A 48 8.61 8.41 -7.17
C SER A 48 9.81 8.82 -6.33
N ILE A 49 9.65 9.75 -5.39
CA ILE A 49 10.70 10.12 -4.44
C ILE A 49 11.10 8.91 -3.60
N ALA A 50 10.12 8.12 -3.10
CA ALA A 50 10.41 6.89 -2.35
C ALA A 50 11.19 5.88 -3.20
N CYS A 51 10.86 5.71 -4.49
CA CYS A 51 11.60 4.85 -5.42
C CYS A 51 13.05 5.32 -5.60
N VAL A 52 13.27 6.63 -5.80
CA VAL A 52 14.62 7.20 -5.96
C VAL A 52 15.46 6.99 -4.68
N ILE A 53 14.90 7.29 -3.52
CA ILE A 53 15.58 7.10 -2.24
C ILE A 53 15.87 5.62 -2.00
N ALA A 54 14.90 4.72 -2.26
CA ALA A 54 15.08 3.28 -2.12
C ALA A 54 16.17 2.74 -3.06
N HIS A 55 16.28 3.31 -4.28
CA HIS A 55 17.34 2.98 -5.22
C HIS A 55 18.71 3.41 -4.70
N ILE A 56 18.86 4.65 -4.23
CA ILE A 56 20.11 5.19 -3.67
C ILE A 56 20.61 4.33 -2.49
N TYR A 57 19.70 3.94 -1.61
CA TYR A 57 20.04 3.11 -0.44
C TYR A 57 20.04 1.60 -0.73
N ASN A 58 19.88 1.18 -1.99
CA ASN A 58 19.85 -0.23 -2.43
C ASN A 58 18.81 -1.08 -1.69
N ARG A 59 17.60 -0.50 -1.43
CA ARG A 59 16.49 -1.11 -0.68
C ARG A 59 15.42 -1.67 -1.61
N SER A 60 15.59 -2.91 -2.05
CA SER A 60 14.73 -3.54 -3.05
C SER A 60 13.27 -3.67 -2.58
N ARG A 61 13.04 -4.08 -1.33
CA ARG A 61 11.67 -4.29 -0.82
C ARG A 61 10.87 -2.99 -0.71
N LEU A 62 11.50 -1.91 -0.24
CA LEU A 62 10.84 -0.60 -0.17
C LEU A 62 10.61 0.02 -1.56
N LEU A 63 11.53 -0.22 -2.52
CA LEU A 63 11.32 0.16 -3.91
C LEU A 63 10.09 -0.57 -4.50
N VAL A 64 10.02 -1.89 -4.33
CA VAL A 64 8.88 -2.69 -4.80
C VAL A 64 7.57 -2.22 -4.15
N LEU A 65 7.59 -1.94 -2.84
CA LEU A 65 6.41 -1.42 -2.13
C LEU A 65 5.96 -0.07 -2.69
N ALA A 66 6.89 0.84 -2.98
CA ALA A 66 6.57 2.14 -3.59
C ALA A 66 5.96 1.98 -4.99
N VAL A 67 6.47 1.02 -5.78
CA VAL A 67 5.90 0.67 -7.11
C VAL A 67 4.50 0.08 -6.96
N ILE A 68 4.27 -0.82 -6.00
CA ILE A 68 2.93 -1.39 -5.76
C ILE A 68 1.95 -0.28 -5.35
N VAL A 69 2.31 0.59 -4.41
CA VAL A 69 1.45 1.68 -3.94
C VAL A 69 1.16 2.66 -5.07
N GLY A 70 2.18 3.15 -5.77
CA GLY A 70 2.01 4.09 -6.89
C GLY A 70 1.24 3.49 -8.07
N GLY A 71 1.51 2.24 -8.41
CA GLY A 71 0.81 1.49 -9.46
C GLY A 71 -0.66 1.22 -9.11
N SER A 72 -0.95 0.89 -7.84
CA SER A 72 -2.32 0.70 -7.36
C SER A 72 -3.11 2.02 -7.43
N TYR A 73 -2.50 3.14 -7.05
CA TYR A 73 -3.12 4.46 -7.19
C TYR A 73 -3.41 4.78 -8.66
N TRP A 74 -2.48 4.48 -9.57
CA TRP A 74 -2.69 4.66 -11.01
C TRP A 74 -3.85 3.82 -11.53
N LEU A 75 -3.94 2.55 -11.16
CA LEU A 75 -5.04 1.67 -11.56
C LEU A 75 -6.39 2.17 -11.04
N ILE A 76 -6.45 2.66 -9.80
CA ILE A 76 -7.64 3.27 -9.20
C ILE A 76 -8.06 4.51 -9.99
N GLN A 77 -7.13 5.41 -10.30
CA GLN A 77 -7.44 6.64 -11.03
C GLN A 77 -7.81 6.40 -12.50
N TYR A 78 -7.33 5.34 -13.11
CA TYR A 78 -7.62 5.03 -14.50
C TYR A 78 -8.89 4.20 -14.68
N HIS A 79 -9.12 3.20 -13.83
CA HIS A 79 -10.18 2.20 -14.03
C HIS A 79 -11.40 2.35 -13.13
N LEU A 80 -11.27 2.96 -11.96
CA LEU A 80 -12.35 3.07 -10.98
C LEU A 80 -13.02 4.45 -10.96
N GLN A 81 -12.87 5.26 -12.01
CA GLN A 81 -13.58 6.54 -12.13
C GLN A 81 -15.00 6.38 -12.70
N TYR A 82 -15.36 5.18 -13.10
CA TYR A 82 -16.71 4.82 -13.57
C TYR A 82 -17.55 4.27 -12.43
N SER A 83 -18.87 4.13 -12.65
CA SER A 83 -19.76 3.54 -11.65
C SER A 83 -19.37 2.10 -11.32
N LEU A 84 -19.38 1.75 -10.04
CA LEU A 84 -19.17 0.36 -9.59
C LEU A 84 -20.33 -0.58 -9.98
N ASP A 85 -21.48 -0.02 -10.44
CA ASP A 85 -22.58 -0.82 -10.99
C ASP A 85 -22.22 -1.44 -12.35
N GLU A 86 -21.19 -0.90 -13.02
CA GLU A 86 -20.68 -1.48 -14.25
C GLU A 86 -19.90 -2.77 -13.95
N PRO A 87 -20.26 -3.92 -14.55
CA PRO A 87 -19.67 -5.22 -14.22
C PRO A 87 -18.15 -5.27 -14.41
N THR A 88 -17.61 -4.60 -15.43
CA THR A 88 -16.17 -4.55 -15.72
C THR A 88 -15.42 -3.71 -14.68
N THR A 89 -15.99 -2.61 -14.22
CA THR A 89 -15.43 -1.75 -13.17
C THR A 89 -15.43 -2.48 -11.84
N TYR A 90 -16.53 -3.17 -11.50
CA TYR A 90 -16.61 -4.00 -10.30
C TYR A 90 -15.62 -5.15 -10.30
N PHE A 91 -15.46 -5.83 -11.42
CA PHE A 91 -14.45 -6.89 -11.57
C PHE A 91 -13.04 -6.38 -11.26
N ARG A 92 -12.64 -5.25 -11.85
CA ARG A 92 -11.32 -4.62 -11.59
C ARG A 92 -11.18 -4.15 -10.14
N TYR A 93 -12.24 -3.60 -9.56
CA TYR A 93 -12.27 -3.23 -8.14
C TYR A 93 -11.98 -4.44 -7.24
N THR A 94 -12.66 -5.56 -7.49
CA THR A 94 -12.47 -6.80 -6.71
C THR A 94 -11.06 -7.36 -6.90
N LEU A 95 -10.52 -7.34 -8.12
CA LEU A 95 -9.13 -7.74 -8.37
C LEU A 95 -8.14 -6.87 -7.59
N LEU A 96 -8.33 -5.56 -7.52
CA LEU A 96 -7.49 -4.67 -6.73
C LEU A 96 -7.59 -4.99 -5.24
N CYS A 97 -8.79 -5.27 -4.73
CA CYS A 97 -9.00 -5.69 -3.34
C CYS A 97 -8.22 -6.97 -2.98
N LEU A 98 -8.04 -7.89 -3.91
CA LEU A 98 -7.36 -9.17 -3.66
C LEU A 98 -5.87 -9.10 -3.94
N LEU A 99 -5.48 -8.55 -5.09
CA LEU A 99 -4.12 -8.66 -5.61
C LEU A 99 -3.17 -7.64 -4.98
N VAL A 100 -3.64 -6.44 -4.63
CA VAL A 100 -2.74 -5.43 -4.03
C VAL A 100 -2.23 -5.87 -2.66
N PRO A 101 -3.08 -6.26 -1.68
CA PRO A 101 -2.59 -6.71 -0.40
C PRO A 101 -1.80 -8.03 -0.50
N ALA A 102 -2.16 -8.93 -1.43
CA ALA A 102 -1.42 -10.16 -1.69
C ALA A 102 0.02 -9.87 -2.16
N ASN A 103 0.20 -8.91 -3.09
CA ASN A 103 1.53 -8.50 -3.55
C ASN A 103 2.35 -7.85 -2.43
N ILE A 104 1.74 -7.00 -1.60
CA ILE A 104 2.42 -6.41 -0.45
C ILE A 104 2.85 -7.49 0.54
N LEU A 105 1.98 -8.45 0.85
CA LEU A 105 2.31 -9.57 1.74
C LEU A 105 3.43 -10.44 1.15
N LEU A 106 3.38 -10.76 -0.15
CA LEU A 106 4.44 -11.48 -0.84
C LEU A 106 5.79 -10.77 -0.68
N MET A 107 5.82 -9.45 -0.90
CA MET A 107 7.02 -8.64 -0.68
C MET A 107 7.50 -8.71 0.78
N MET A 108 6.57 -8.69 1.76
CA MET A 108 6.93 -8.80 3.19
C MET A 108 7.59 -10.15 3.53
N LEU A 109 7.16 -11.24 2.90
CA LEU A 109 7.70 -12.59 3.15
C LEU A 109 9.13 -12.76 2.63
N MET A 110 9.48 -12.07 1.55
CA MET A 110 10.79 -12.23 0.91
C MET A 110 11.93 -11.54 1.68
N PRO A 111 13.16 -12.05 1.58
CA PRO A 111 14.34 -11.43 2.20
C PRO A 111 14.77 -10.17 1.44
N GLU A 112 15.38 -9.22 2.15
CA GLU A 112 16.07 -8.07 1.53
C GLU A 112 17.41 -8.54 0.95
N LYS A 113 17.62 -8.41 -0.36
CA LYS A 113 18.83 -8.88 -1.06
C LYS A 113 19.48 -7.83 -1.97
N GLY A 114 19.12 -6.56 -1.79
CA GLY A 114 19.56 -5.48 -2.70
C GLY A 114 18.82 -5.51 -4.05
N LEU A 115 19.04 -4.50 -4.89
CA LEU A 115 18.26 -4.30 -6.13
C LEU A 115 18.61 -5.28 -7.24
N TRP A 116 19.90 -5.53 -7.45
CA TRP A 116 20.43 -6.31 -8.58
C TRP A 116 20.49 -7.81 -8.31
N ASN A 117 19.55 -8.36 -7.57
CA ASN A 117 19.42 -9.78 -7.30
C ASN A 117 18.19 -10.34 -8.04
N LYS A 118 18.29 -11.61 -8.49
CA LYS A 118 17.19 -12.29 -9.20
C LYS A 118 15.87 -12.26 -8.42
N VAL A 119 15.93 -12.42 -7.08
CA VAL A 119 14.74 -12.36 -6.21
C VAL A 119 14.13 -10.96 -6.21
N SER A 120 14.94 -9.91 -6.13
CA SER A 120 14.44 -8.52 -6.11
C SER A 120 13.85 -8.11 -7.47
N ILE A 121 14.48 -8.56 -8.55
CA ILE A 121 13.97 -8.34 -9.91
C ILE A 121 12.62 -9.05 -10.08
N SER A 122 12.48 -10.31 -9.66
CA SER A 122 11.20 -11.03 -9.74
C SER A 122 10.11 -10.37 -8.89
N LEU A 123 10.45 -9.88 -7.69
CA LEU A 123 9.54 -9.12 -6.84
C LEU A 123 9.05 -7.82 -7.47
N LEU A 124 9.85 -7.19 -8.31
CA LEU A 124 9.46 -5.99 -9.06
C LEU A 124 8.60 -6.33 -10.28
N VAL A 125 8.97 -7.40 -10.99
CA VAL A 125 8.28 -7.84 -12.23
C VAL A 125 6.86 -8.35 -11.92
N ILE A 126 6.68 -9.11 -10.84
CA ILE A 126 5.37 -9.68 -10.48
C ILE A 126 4.28 -8.60 -10.36
N PRO A 127 4.39 -7.57 -9.52
CA PRO A 127 3.35 -6.55 -9.42
C PRO A 127 3.17 -5.73 -10.71
N LEU A 128 4.23 -5.53 -11.49
CA LEU A 128 4.12 -4.89 -12.80
C LEU A 128 3.31 -5.72 -13.79
N VAL A 129 3.57 -7.02 -13.88
CA VAL A 129 2.82 -7.94 -14.74
C VAL A 129 1.36 -8.04 -14.32
N ILE A 130 1.09 -8.12 -13.00
CA ILE A 130 -0.26 -8.12 -12.45
C ILE A 130 -0.97 -6.80 -12.78
N GLY A 131 -0.31 -5.66 -12.58
CA GLY A 131 -0.87 -4.34 -12.88
C GLY A 131 -1.20 -4.17 -14.36
N LEU A 132 -0.30 -4.58 -15.24
CA LEU A 132 -0.53 -4.59 -16.69
C LEU A 132 -1.66 -5.59 -17.07
N GLY A 133 -1.71 -6.74 -16.41
CA GLY A 133 -2.79 -7.70 -16.57
C GLY A 133 -4.16 -7.08 -16.25
N ILE A 134 -4.29 -6.41 -15.11
CA ILE A 134 -5.55 -5.70 -14.74
C ILE A 134 -5.89 -4.61 -15.77
N HIS A 135 -4.88 -3.92 -16.29
CA HIS A 135 -5.09 -2.84 -17.26
C HIS A 135 -5.56 -3.33 -18.61
N PHE A 136 -4.92 -4.34 -19.19
CA PHE A 136 -5.18 -4.79 -20.54
C PHE A 136 -6.22 -5.92 -20.64
N TYR A 137 -6.44 -6.66 -19.54
CA TYR A 137 -7.34 -7.79 -19.55
C TYR A 137 -8.80 -7.34 -19.67
N GLN A 138 -9.50 -7.88 -20.65
CA GLN A 138 -10.95 -7.74 -20.79
C GLN A 138 -11.59 -9.06 -20.31
N PRO A 139 -12.28 -9.05 -19.17
CA PRO A 139 -12.88 -10.26 -18.62
C PRO A 139 -14.09 -10.69 -19.48
N ASN A 140 -14.24 -12.01 -19.62
CA ASN A 140 -15.44 -12.59 -20.22
C ASN A 140 -16.62 -12.51 -19.22
N ASP A 141 -17.85 -12.45 -19.75
CA ASP A 141 -19.07 -12.36 -18.93
C ASP A 141 -19.18 -13.49 -17.89
N LEU A 142 -18.72 -14.70 -18.24
CA LEU A 142 -18.70 -15.84 -17.30
C LEU A 142 -17.80 -15.60 -16.08
N LEU A 143 -16.64 -14.97 -16.25
CA LEU A 143 -15.73 -14.65 -15.16
C LEU A 143 -16.28 -13.52 -14.28
N ILE A 144 -16.92 -12.52 -14.90
CA ILE A 144 -17.58 -11.45 -14.16
C ILE A 144 -18.70 -12.02 -13.31
N GLN A 145 -19.52 -12.89 -13.89
CA GLN A 145 -20.65 -13.51 -13.19
C GLN A 145 -20.21 -14.41 -12.05
N SER A 146 -19.22 -15.27 -12.25
CA SER A 146 -18.69 -16.14 -11.19
C SER A 146 -18.07 -15.34 -10.05
N LEU A 147 -17.37 -14.23 -10.33
CA LEU A 147 -16.81 -13.36 -9.30
C LEU A 147 -17.90 -12.64 -8.51
N ASN A 148 -18.95 -12.17 -9.18
CA ASN A 148 -20.10 -11.52 -8.53
C ASN A 148 -20.90 -12.48 -7.64
N GLU A 149 -20.98 -13.75 -8.00
CA GLU A 149 -21.60 -14.78 -7.16
C GLU A 149 -20.79 -15.07 -5.91
N LEU A 150 -19.46 -15.15 -6.04
CA LEU A 150 -18.55 -15.41 -4.91
C LEU A 150 -18.42 -14.22 -3.96
N LEU A 151 -18.38 -13.01 -4.50
CA LEU A 151 -18.13 -11.77 -3.74
C LEU A 151 -19.16 -10.70 -4.16
N PRO A 152 -20.44 -10.87 -3.82
CA PRO A 152 -21.49 -9.94 -4.24
C PRO A 152 -21.27 -8.55 -3.68
N LEU A 153 -21.42 -7.52 -4.51
CA LEU A 153 -21.45 -6.14 -4.08
C LEU A 153 -22.72 -5.90 -3.24
N ARG A 154 -22.56 -5.58 -1.99
CA ARG A 154 -23.65 -5.13 -1.12
C ARG A 154 -23.21 -3.84 -0.44
N PRO A 155 -23.17 -2.72 -1.17
CA PRO A 155 -22.78 -1.46 -0.57
C PRO A 155 -23.80 -1.08 0.51
N THR A 156 -23.29 -0.77 1.69
CA THR A 156 -24.04 -0.07 2.72
C THR A 156 -23.76 1.42 2.61
N GLU A 157 -24.59 2.26 3.18
CA GLU A 157 -24.36 3.71 3.13
C GLU A 157 -22.94 4.06 3.57
N GLY A 158 -22.14 4.58 2.63
CA GLY A 158 -20.75 5.01 2.85
C GLY A 158 -19.69 3.90 2.88
N TYR A 159 -20.05 2.61 2.77
CA TYR A 159 -19.10 1.49 2.75
C TYR A 159 -19.29 0.65 1.48
N THR A 160 -18.26 0.59 0.65
CA THR A 160 -18.34 0.01 -0.72
C THR A 160 -17.91 -1.44 -0.83
N MET A 161 -17.14 -1.96 0.15
CA MET A 161 -16.64 -3.34 0.11
C MET A 161 -17.72 -4.36 0.47
N SER A 162 -17.67 -5.55 -0.14
CA SER A 162 -18.45 -6.69 0.31
C SER A 162 -17.90 -7.26 1.63
N SER A 163 -18.75 -7.97 2.38
CA SER A 163 -18.32 -8.66 3.60
C SER A 163 -17.20 -9.68 3.33
N GLY A 164 -17.26 -10.38 2.19
CA GLY A 164 -16.24 -11.34 1.78
C GLY A 164 -14.89 -10.70 1.50
N THR A 165 -14.86 -9.62 0.71
CA THR A 165 -13.62 -8.87 0.43
C THR A 165 -13.03 -8.25 1.69
N SER A 166 -13.87 -7.75 2.60
CA SER A 166 -13.44 -7.20 3.88
C SER A 166 -12.81 -8.26 4.79
N ALA A 167 -13.39 -9.46 4.83
CA ALA A 167 -12.83 -10.59 5.58
C ALA A 167 -11.45 -11.01 5.01
N ILE A 168 -11.31 -11.08 3.69
CA ILE A 168 -10.04 -11.39 3.04
C ILE A 168 -8.98 -10.32 3.37
N PHE A 169 -9.34 -9.04 3.31
CA PHE A 169 -8.42 -7.97 3.72
C PHE A 169 -7.99 -8.09 5.18
N ALA A 170 -8.93 -8.40 6.09
CA ALA A 170 -8.60 -8.63 7.51
C ALA A 170 -7.58 -9.77 7.68
N VAL A 171 -7.72 -10.84 6.90
CA VAL A 171 -6.72 -11.93 6.88
C VAL A 171 -5.35 -11.42 6.42
N PHE A 172 -5.27 -10.61 5.37
CA PHE A 172 -3.99 -10.04 4.92
C PHE A 172 -3.36 -9.12 5.98
N VAL A 173 -4.16 -8.31 6.68
CA VAL A 173 -3.66 -7.49 7.79
C VAL A 173 -3.12 -8.35 8.92
N ILE A 174 -3.86 -9.39 9.33
CA ILE A 174 -3.43 -10.31 10.40
C ILE A 174 -2.13 -11.02 10.01
N LEU A 175 -2.04 -11.55 8.80
CA LEU A 175 -0.81 -12.18 8.30
C LEU A 175 0.36 -11.18 8.25
N GLY A 176 0.11 -9.96 7.83
CA GLY A 176 1.11 -8.87 7.86
C GLY A 176 1.61 -8.59 9.27
N LEU A 177 0.70 -8.52 10.27
CA LEU A 177 1.06 -8.34 11.68
C LEU A 177 1.90 -9.50 12.22
N VAL A 178 1.58 -10.73 11.83
CA VAL A 178 2.39 -11.91 12.17
C VAL A 178 3.80 -11.79 11.58
N VAL A 179 3.93 -11.40 10.31
CA VAL A 179 5.23 -11.19 9.68
C VAL A 179 6.01 -10.07 10.37
N LEU A 180 5.36 -8.96 10.74
CA LEU A 180 5.99 -7.89 11.51
C LEU A 180 6.50 -8.36 12.87
N TRP A 181 5.71 -9.20 13.55
CA TRP A 181 6.11 -9.76 14.85
C TRP A 181 7.41 -10.54 14.77
N PHE A 182 7.59 -11.33 13.70
CA PHE A 182 8.82 -12.10 13.50
C PHE A 182 9.99 -11.26 12.96
N LYS A 183 9.75 -10.40 11.96
CA LYS A 183 10.82 -9.64 11.29
C LYS A 183 11.21 -8.34 11.99
N LYS A 184 10.30 -7.75 12.77
CA LYS A 184 10.52 -6.53 13.58
C LYS A 184 11.11 -5.35 12.80
N GLY A 185 10.78 -5.20 11.51
CA GLY A 185 11.39 -4.20 10.62
C GLY A 185 10.50 -2.97 10.38
N GLU A 186 11.11 -1.81 10.07
CA GLU A 186 10.40 -0.59 9.62
C GLU A 186 9.71 -0.82 8.27
N THR A 187 10.29 -1.65 7.40
CA THR A 187 9.72 -2.02 6.11
C THR A 187 8.39 -2.75 6.28
N GLU A 188 8.31 -3.67 7.26
CA GLU A 188 7.11 -4.41 7.58
C GLU A 188 6.00 -3.49 8.12
N ALA A 189 6.37 -2.54 8.98
CA ALA A 189 5.42 -1.55 9.50
C ALA A 189 4.85 -0.66 8.38
N ALA A 190 5.71 -0.18 7.47
CA ALA A 190 5.28 0.58 6.30
C ALA A 190 4.39 -0.23 5.35
N ALA A 191 4.69 -1.51 5.17
CA ALA A 191 3.90 -2.42 4.34
C ALA A 191 2.49 -2.63 4.92
N ILE A 192 2.36 -2.86 6.23
CA ILE A 192 1.05 -2.97 6.90
C ILE A 192 0.28 -1.66 6.77
N ALA A 193 0.93 -0.51 7.01
CA ALA A 193 0.29 0.79 6.83
C ALA A 193 -0.20 0.98 5.38
N SER A 194 0.55 0.52 4.39
CA SER A 194 0.13 0.55 2.99
C SER A 194 -1.08 -0.36 2.73
N ILE A 195 -1.12 -1.59 3.30
CA ILE A 195 -2.30 -2.47 3.22
C ILE A 195 -3.52 -1.77 3.83
N VAL A 196 -3.36 -1.15 5.01
CA VAL A 196 -4.45 -0.44 5.70
C VAL A 196 -4.90 0.78 4.89
N ALA A 197 -3.99 1.55 4.29
CA ALA A 197 -4.31 2.68 3.43
C ALA A 197 -5.15 2.25 2.21
N VAL A 198 -4.75 1.16 1.55
CA VAL A 198 -5.50 0.57 0.43
C VAL A 198 -6.87 0.08 0.89
N PHE A 199 -6.94 -0.61 2.04
CA PHE A 199 -8.20 -1.07 2.62
C PHE A 199 -9.17 0.08 2.86
N ILE A 200 -8.74 1.13 3.58
CA ILE A 200 -9.60 2.28 3.89
C ILE A 200 -10.03 2.98 2.60
N THR A 201 -9.13 3.14 1.63
CA THR A 201 -9.44 3.75 0.34
C THR A 201 -10.55 3.00 -0.39
N LEU A 202 -10.42 1.67 -0.49
CA LEU A 202 -11.41 0.85 -1.20
C LEU A 202 -12.70 0.70 -0.38
N ALA A 203 -12.62 0.58 0.94
CA ALA A 203 -13.78 0.47 1.82
C ALA A 203 -14.68 1.71 1.81
N PHE A 204 -14.08 2.90 1.72
CA PHE A 204 -14.80 4.19 1.72
C PHE A 204 -14.66 4.92 0.38
N PHE A 205 -14.62 4.17 -0.71
CA PHE A 205 -14.33 4.69 -2.04
C PHE A 205 -15.30 5.78 -2.52
N SER A 206 -16.51 5.81 -1.98
CA SER A 206 -17.51 6.87 -2.24
C SER A 206 -17.11 8.24 -1.71
N LYS A 207 -16.17 8.33 -0.76
CA LYS A 207 -15.72 9.63 -0.22
C LYS A 207 -14.81 10.34 -1.21
N PRO A 208 -15.04 11.64 -1.49
CA PRO A 208 -14.17 12.39 -2.39
C PRO A 208 -12.73 12.45 -1.83
N LEU A 209 -11.75 12.42 -2.72
CA LEU A 209 -10.32 12.60 -2.43
C LEU A 209 -9.69 11.54 -1.50
N ILE A 210 -10.42 10.50 -1.08
CA ILE A 210 -9.91 9.48 -0.17
C ILE A 210 -8.67 8.77 -0.74
N SER A 211 -8.71 8.40 -2.02
CA SER A 211 -7.57 7.75 -2.68
C SER A 211 -6.35 8.66 -2.71
N THR A 212 -6.50 9.93 -3.09
CA THR A 212 -5.41 10.91 -3.13
C THR A 212 -4.78 11.09 -1.75
N THR A 213 -5.60 11.29 -0.71
CA THR A 213 -5.11 11.57 0.64
C THR A 213 -4.40 10.36 1.24
N LEU A 214 -5.01 9.17 1.18
CA LEU A 214 -4.43 7.98 1.81
C LEU A 214 -3.21 7.45 1.05
N PHE A 215 -3.21 7.50 -0.28
CA PHE A 215 -2.03 7.11 -1.06
C PHE A 215 -0.87 8.11 -0.93
N SER A 216 -1.16 9.41 -0.78
CA SER A 216 -0.13 10.40 -0.41
C SER A 216 0.46 10.11 0.96
N THR A 217 -0.39 9.80 1.94
CA THR A 217 0.06 9.43 3.29
C THR A 217 0.87 8.14 3.27
N ALA A 218 0.47 7.13 2.49
CA ALA A 218 1.25 5.91 2.31
C ALA A 218 2.63 6.22 1.70
N GLY A 219 2.70 7.04 0.65
CA GLY A 219 3.96 7.50 0.05
C GLY A 219 4.87 8.23 1.06
N LEU A 220 4.29 9.08 1.90
CA LEU A 220 5.02 9.76 2.97
C LEU A 220 5.56 8.77 4.03
N ILE A 221 4.75 7.79 4.43
CA ILE A 221 5.17 6.72 5.35
C ILE A 221 6.35 5.94 4.77
N LEU A 222 6.34 5.65 3.46
CA LEU A 222 7.45 4.96 2.80
C LEU A 222 8.74 5.78 2.88
N ILE A 223 8.69 7.09 2.61
CA ILE A 223 9.84 7.99 2.70
C ILE A 223 10.38 8.02 4.14
N ILE A 224 9.51 8.20 5.13
CA ILE A 224 9.89 8.21 6.54
C ILE A 224 10.54 6.88 6.94
N SER A 225 9.97 5.74 6.55
CA SER A 225 10.52 4.41 6.84
C SER A 225 11.90 4.19 6.20
N LEU A 226 12.12 4.72 4.99
CA LEU A 226 13.42 4.71 4.33
C LEU A 226 14.46 5.51 5.12
N LEU A 227 14.10 6.72 5.57
CA LEU A 227 14.99 7.59 6.33
C LEU A 227 15.33 7.00 7.72
N LEU A 228 14.32 6.46 8.42
CA LEU A 228 14.54 5.80 9.72
C LEU A 228 15.46 4.60 9.60
N ARG A 229 15.25 3.77 8.57
CA ARG A 229 16.09 2.60 8.32
C ARG A 229 17.51 2.98 7.92
N SER A 230 17.67 4.02 7.10
CA SER A 230 18.99 4.52 6.70
C SER A 230 19.76 5.08 7.89
N ARG A 231 19.05 5.75 8.81
CA ARG A 231 19.63 6.23 10.06
C ARG A 231 20.12 5.08 10.95
N GLU A 232 19.32 4.03 11.14
CA GLU A 232 19.75 2.85 11.93
C GLU A 232 21.09 2.30 11.44
N LEU A 233 21.28 2.19 10.11
CA LEU A 233 22.53 1.68 9.52
C LEU A 233 23.71 2.64 9.66
N ALA A 234 23.47 3.96 9.61
CA ALA A 234 24.54 4.95 9.74
C ALA A 234 25.11 5.02 11.18
N PHE A 235 24.33 4.63 12.18
CA PHE A 235 24.73 4.71 13.59
C PHE A 235 25.20 3.40 14.21
N ILE A 236 25.01 2.27 13.53
CA ILE A 236 25.47 0.96 14.01
C ILE A 236 26.66 0.56 13.13
N ASP A 237 27.83 0.37 13.75
CA ASP A 237 28.98 -0.21 13.08
C ASP A 237 28.64 -1.65 12.66
N GLU A 238 28.69 -1.92 11.35
CA GLU A 238 28.33 -3.23 10.79
C GLU A 238 29.23 -4.38 11.30
N LEU A 239 30.47 -4.08 11.74
CA LEU A 239 31.42 -5.07 12.21
C LEU A 239 31.28 -5.36 13.72
N THR A 240 30.95 -4.36 14.52
CA THR A 240 30.95 -4.49 15.99
C THR A 240 29.56 -4.46 16.62
N ALA A 241 28.52 -4.13 15.85
CA ALA A 241 27.14 -3.87 16.31
C ALA A 241 27.07 -2.80 17.44
N LEU A 242 28.14 -2.02 17.63
CA LEU A 242 28.23 -0.94 18.60
C LEU A 242 27.86 0.40 17.95
N PRO A 243 27.38 1.39 18.75
CA PRO A 243 27.16 2.74 18.25
C PRO A 243 28.47 3.32 17.69
N GLY A 244 28.45 3.76 16.42
CA GLY A 244 29.60 4.41 15.80
C GLY A 244 30.06 5.62 16.61
N ARG A 245 31.38 5.77 16.81
CA ARG A 245 31.95 6.98 17.41
C ARG A 245 31.67 8.18 16.51
N ARG A 246 31.15 9.26 17.10
CA ARG A 246 31.13 10.59 16.49
C ARG A 246 32.53 11.18 16.49
#